data_839de8978d9fe458bb61b2f61482a9be
#
_entry.id   839de8978d9fe458bb61b2f61482a9be
#
_cell.length_a   1.000
_cell.length_b   1.000
_cell.length_c   1.000
_cell.angle_alpha   90.00
_cell.angle_beta   90.00
_cell.angle_gamma   90.00
#
_symmetry.space_group_name_H-M   'P 1'
#
loop_
_entity.id
_entity.type
_entity.pdbx_description
1 polymer ?
#
loop_
_entity_poly.entity_id
_entity_poly.type
_entity_poly.pdbx_seq_one_letter_code
_entity_poly.pdbx_strand_id
1 'polypeptide(L)'
;ADAVESAVAWKAAIERKDGPSALIFSRQNLQHQSRDAKQLADVARGAYVLKDCAGEPELILIATGSEVGLAVQAYDALTAQDRKVRVVSMPSTSVFDAQDAGYKQEVLPLQVSARIAIEASHADFWYKYVGLEGRIIGMTTFGESAPAPALFEEFGFTVENILETAA
;
A
#
# COMPACT_ATOMS: atom_id res chain seq x y z
N ALA A 1 -7.17 -4.14 -1.58
CA ALA A 1 -6.69 -4.25 -2.97
C ALA A 1 -7.54 -5.23 -3.79
N ASP A 2 -8.02 -6.29 -3.19
CA ASP A 2 -8.76 -7.37 -3.88
C ASP A 2 -9.88 -7.96 -3.01
N ALA A 3 -10.49 -9.06 -3.48
CA ALA A 3 -11.59 -9.72 -2.78
C ALA A 3 -11.21 -10.21 -1.37
N VAL A 4 -9.95 -10.60 -1.15
CA VAL A 4 -9.47 -11.07 0.16
C VAL A 4 -9.45 -9.93 1.16
N GLU A 5 -8.84 -8.80 0.82
CA GLU A 5 -8.84 -7.62 1.70
C GLU A 5 -10.26 -7.09 1.93
N SER A 6 -11.10 -7.11 0.89
CA SER A 6 -12.52 -6.73 1.03
C SER A 6 -13.26 -7.62 2.02
N ALA A 7 -13.07 -8.94 1.96
CA ALA A 7 -13.70 -9.87 2.90
C ALA A 7 -13.25 -9.65 4.34
N VAL A 8 -11.94 -9.42 4.56
CA VAL A 8 -11.39 -9.12 5.89
C VAL A 8 -11.91 -7.77 6.41
N ALA A 9 -11.99 -6.75 5.54
CA ALA A 9 -12.54 -5.44 5.91
C ALA A 9 -14.02 -5.55 6.31
N TRP A 10 -14.83 -6.32 5.59
CA TRP A 10 -16.21 -6.62 5.97
C TRP A 10 -16.31 -7.33 7.31
N LYS A 11 -15.48 -8.35 7.54
CA LYS A 11 -15.42 -9.05 8.82
C LYS A 11 -15.11 -8.06 9.96
N ALA A 12 -14.06 -7.26 9.81
CA ALA A 12 -13.67 -6.26 10.82
C ALA A 12 -14.79 -5.25 11.10
N ALA A 13 -15.49 -4.78 10.05
CA ALA A 13 -16.61 -3.84 10.20
C ALA A 13 -17.80 -4.45 10.96
N ILE A 14 -18.13 -5.73 10.72
CA ILE A 14 -19.21 -6.45 11.39
C ILE A 14 -18.86 -6.74 12.86
N GLU A 15 -17.62 -7.08 13.14
CA GLU A 15 -17.13 -7.41 14.48
C GLU A 15 -16.94 -6.17 15.36
N ARG A 16 -16.76 -4.99 14.79
CA ARG A 16 -16.56 -3.74 15.52
C ARG A 16 -17.81 -3.33 16.31
N LYS A 17 -17.63 -3.04 17.62
CA LYS A 17 -18.73 -2.67 18.55
C LYS A 17 -18.59 -1.25 19.12
N ASP A 18 -17.45 -0.61 18.95
CA ASP A 18 -17.06 0.64 19.61
C ASP A 18 -17.16 1.88 18.72
N GLY A 19 -17.61 1.73 17.48
CA GLY A 19 -17.78 2.86 16.58
C GLY A 19 -18.16 2.46 15.16
N PRO A 20 -18.40 3.44 14.28
CA PRO A 20 -18.72 3.19 12.88
C PRO A 20 -17.51 2.70 12.08
N SER A 21 -17.77 2.00 11.00
CA SER A 21 -16.77 1.60 10.00
C SER A 21 -17.18 2.12 8.63
N ALA A 22 -16.25 2.76 7.91
CA ALA A 22 -16.40 3.14 6.52
C ALA A 22 -15.61 2.18 5.66
N LEU A 23 -16.26 1.54 4.68
CA LEU A 23 -15.62 0.67 3.72
C LEU A 23 -15.62 1.36 2.35
N ILE A 24 -14.44 1.62 1.80
CA ILE A 24 -14.26 2.30 0.52
C ILE A 24 -13.68 1.28 -0.46
N PHE A 25 -14.38 1.03 -1.55
CA PHE A 25 -14.01 0.04 -2.55
C PHE A 25 -13.78 0.67 -3.92
N SER A 26 -12.82 0.10 -4.66
CA SER A 26 -12.60 0.45 -6.06
C SER A 26 -13.75 -0.04 -6.94
N ARG A 27 -14.11 0.73 -7.97
CA ARG A 27 -15.12 0.35 -8.96
C ARG A 27 -14.58 -0.56 -10.06
N GLN A 28 -13.30 -0.44 -10.37
CA GLN A 28 -12.61 -1.27 -11.36
C GLN A 28 -12.30 -2.66 -10.82
N ASN A 29 -12.13 -3.62 -11.73
CA ASN A 29 -11.63 -4.93 -11.39
C ASN A 29 -10.15 -4.84 -11.01
N LEU A 30 -9.80 -5.42 -9.85
CA LEU A 30 -8.44 -5.45 -9.34
C LEU A 30 -7.86 -6.85 -9.43
N GLN A 31 -6.57 -6.94 -9.73
CA GLN A 31 -5.86 -8.20 -9.81
C GLN A 31 -5.74 -8.83 -8.42
N HIS A 32 -6.09 -10.13 -8.32
CA HIS A 32 -5.90 -10.89 -7.10
C HIS A 32 -4.41 -10.99 -6.75
N GLN A 33 -4.08 -10.75 -5.48
CA GLN A 33 -2.74 -10.91 -4.93
C GLN A 33 -2.66 -12.22 -4.14
N SER A 34 -1.71 -13.09 -4.50
CA SER A 34 -1.46 -14.32 -3.75
C SER A 34 -0.89 -14.02 -2.37
N ARG A 35 -1.37 -14.73 -1.37
CA ARG A 35 -0.96 -14.60 0.04
C ARG A 35 -0.77 -15.96 0.67
N ASP A 36 0.21 -16.10 1.51
CA ASP A 36 0.35 -17.25 2.39
C ASP A 36 -0.58 -17.13 3.62
N ALA A 37 -0.58 -18.16 4.49
CA ALA A 37 -1.46 -18.20 5.66
C ALA A 37 -1.16 -17.09 6.67
N LYS A 38 0.12 -16.68 6.83
CA LYS A 38 0.52 -15.58 7.70
C LYS A 38 0.02 -14.25 7.15
N GLN A 39 0.25 -14.00 5.87
CA GLN A 39 -0.21 -12.78 5.19
C GLN A 39 -1.74 -12.64 5.25
N LEU A 40 -2.49 -13.75 5.06
CA LEU A 40 -3.95 -13.75 5.20
C LEU A 40 -4.40 -13.32 6.61
N ALA A 41 -3.71 -13.81 7.65
CA ALA A 41 -4.00 -13.42 9.02
C ALA A 41 -3.64 -11.94 9.28
N ASP A 42 -2.53 -11.47 8.72
CA ASP A 42 -2.01 -10.12 8.92
C ASP A 42 -2.83 -9.03 8.19
N VAL A 43 -3.64 -9.35 7.18
CA VAL A 43 -4.59 -8.39 6.56
C VAL A 43 -5.45 -7.72 7.63
N ALA A 44 -5.91 -8.46 8.63
CA ALA A 44 -6.74 -7.95 9.72
C ALA A 44 -5.99 -6.97 10.66
N ARG A 45 -4.68 -6.86 10.54
CA ARG A 45 -3.83 -5.95 11.31
C ARG A 45 -3.67 -4.56 10.69
N GLY A 46 -4.31 -4.33 9.53
CA GLY A 46 -4.42 -3.02 8.89
C GLY A 46 -3.31 -2.65 7.92
N ALA A 47 -2.12 -3.20 8.07
CA ALA A 47 -1.05 -3.20 7.09
C ALA A 47 -0.22 -4.47 7.25
N TYR A 48 0.32 -4.99 6.16
CA TYR A 48 1.12 -6.21 6.17
C TYR A 48 2.10 -6.25 4.98
N VAL A 49 3.14 -7.06 5.12
CA VAL A 49 4.12 -7.29 4.05
C VAL A 49 3.52 -8.23 3.01
N LEU A 50 3.23 -7.69 1.82
CA LEU A 50 2.67 -8.46 0.69
C LEU A 50 3.76 -9.11 -0.16
N LYS A 51 4.86 -8.39 -0.42
CA LYS A 51 6.06 -8.89 -1.09
C LYS A 51 7.27 -8.50 -0.27
N ASP A 52 8.28 -9.37 -0.22
CA ASP A 52 9.51 -9.11 0.52
C ASP A 52 10.74 -9.57 -0.25
N CYS A 53 11.90 -9.09 0.15
CA CYS A 53 13.20 -9.51 -0.34
C CYS A 53 13.93 -10.39 0.67
N ALA A 54 15.00 -11.03 0.27
CA ALA A 54 15.91 -11.71 1.18
C ALA A 54 16.73 -10.68 1.98
N GLY A 55 16.65 -10.74 3.30
CA GLY A 55 17.33 -9.83 4.20
C GLY A 55 16.61 -8.50 4.40
N GLU A 56 17.34 -7.43 4.65
CA GLU A 56 16.79 -6.11 4.90
C GLU A 56 16.47 -5.39 3.57
N PRO A 57 15.25 -4.85 3.40
CA PRO A 57 14.92 -4.07 2.22
C PRO A 57 15.67 -2.72 2.24
N GLU A 58 16.07 -2.25 1.07
CA GLU A 58 16.60 -0.91 0.86
C GLU A 58 15.50 0.10 0.51
N LEU A 59 14.34 -0.38 0.04
CA LEU A 59 13.18 0.42 -0.36
C LEU A 59 11.89 -0.27 0.08
N ILE A 60 10.95 0.51 0.59
CA ILE A 60 9.60 0.05 0.92
C ILE A 60 8.58 0.80 0.06
N LEU A 61 7.78 0.08 -0.72
CA LEU A 61 6.62 0.58 -1.43
C LEU A 61 5.38 0.34 -0.55
N ILE A 62 4.67 1.39 -0.21
CA ILE A 62 3.44 1.33 0.59
C ILE A 62 2.28 1.68 -0.33
N ALA A 63 1.29 0.81 -0.43
CA ALA A 63 0.13 1.05 -1.27
C ALA A 63 -1.17 0.56 -0.62
N THR A 64 -2.29 1.09 -1.08
CA THR A 64 -3.63 0.64 -0.67
C THR A 64 -4.55 0.55 -1.89
N GLY A 65 -5.63 -0.21 -1.78
CA GLY A 65 -6.66 -0.27 -2.81
C GLY A 65 -6.14 -0.67 -4.19
N SER A 66 -6.49 0.12 -5.19
CA SER A 66 -6.14 -0.11 -6.59
C SER A 66 -4.65 0.00 -6.88
N GLU A 67 -3.92 0.80 -6.13
CA GLU A 67 -2.50 1.08 -6.36
C GLU A 67 -1.58 -0.07 -5.90
N VAL A 68 -2.09 -1.03 -5.12
CA VAL A 68 -1.32 -2.24 -4.72
C VAL A 68 -0.83 -3.03 -5.93
N GLY A 69 -1.65 -3.12 -6.99
CA GLY A 69 -1.25 -3.76 -8.24
C GLY A 69 -0.06 -3.09 -8.91
N LEU A 70 -0.01 -1.75 -8.91
CA LEU A 70 1.11 -0.96 -9.43
C LEU A 70 2.38 -1.17 -8.59
N ALA A 71 2.25 -1.15 -7.26
CA ALA A 71 3.37 -1.40 -6.36
C ALA A 71 3.98 -2.80 -6.56
N VAL A 72 3.15 -3.82 -6.81
CA VAL A 72 3.63 -5.18 -7.10
C VAL A 72 4.35 -5.24 -8.45
N GLN A 73 3.83 -4.58 -9.49
CA GLN A 73 4.51 -4.52 -10.79
C GLN A 73 5.85 -3.78 -10.70
N ALA A 74 5.90 -2.67 -9.97
CA ALA A 74 7.15 -1.94 -9.72
C ALA A 74 8.16 -2.79 -8.90
N TYR A 75 7.68 -3.55 -7.91
CA TYR A 75 8.49 -4.52 -7.16
C TYR A 75 9.12 -5.55 -8.10
N ASP A 76 8.35 -6.16 -9.01
CA ASP A 76 8.86 -7.15 -9.94
C ASP A 76 9.96 -6.54 -10.86
N ALA A 77 9.75 -5.32 -11.35
CA ALA A 77 10.71 -4.61 -12.19
C ALA A 77 12.01 -4.23 -11.46
N LEU A 78 11.89 -3.74 -10.21
CA LEU A 78 13.05 -3.38 -9.38
C LEU A 78 13.84 -4.61 -8.92
N THR A 79 13.15 -5.68 -8.56
CA THR A 79 13.79 -6.95 -8.16
C THR A 79 14.54 -7.59 -9.34
N ALA A 80 14.05 -7.45 -10.58
CA ALA A 80 14.76 -7.86 -11.79
C ALA A 80 16.07 -7.08 -12.02
N GLN A 81 16.26 -5.96 -11.33
CA GLN A 81 17.48 -5.14 -11.29
C GLN A 81 18.31 -5.37 -10.01
N ASP A 82 18.09 -6.50 -9.33
CA ASP A 82 18.75 -6.87 -8.06
C ASP A 82 18.50 -5.90 -6.90
N ARG A 83 17.44 -5.05 -6.97
CA ARG A 83 17.05 -4.16 -5.88
C ARG A 83 16.33 -4.94 -4.78
N LYS A 84 16.63 -4.61 -3.53
CA LYS A 84 15.97 -5.19 -2.34
C LYS A 84 14.74 -4.36 -1.95
N VAL A 85 13.59 -4.76 -2.45
CA VAL A 85 12.34 -4.02 -2.28
C VAL A 85 11.35 -4.82 -1.44
N ARG A 86 10.57 -4.11 -0.63
CA ARG A 86 9.40 -4.65 0.08
C ARG A 86 8.14 -3.94 -0.40
N VAL A 87 7.04 -4.67 -0.55
CA VAL A 87 5.71 -4.09 -0.76
C VAL A 87 4.87 -4.30 0.48
N VAL A 88 4.34 -3.22 1.02
CA VAL A 88 3.38 -3.20 2.13
C VAL A 88 2.01 -2.82 1.58
N SER A 89 1.03 -3.70 1.73
CA SER A 89 -0.38 -3.35 1.52
C SER A 89 -0.96 -2.83 2.84
N MET A 90 -1.58 -1.65 2.80
CA MET A 90 -2.11 -0.96 3.99
C MET A 90 -3.62 -0.67 3.82
N PRO A 91 -4.49 -1.69 3.93
CA PRO A 91 -5.93 -1.50 3.77
C PRO A 91 -6.59 -0.67 4.86
N SER A 92 -5.97 -0.51 6.04
CA SER A 92 -6.53 0.29 7.14
C SER A 92 -5.44 0.89 8.01
N THR A 93 -5.17 2.16 7.83
CA THR A 93 -4.18 2.91 8.61
C THR A 93 -4.54 3.01 10.09
N SER A 94 -5.82 3.19 10.42
CA SER A 94 -6.28 3.28 11.81
C SER A 94 -6.08 1.97 12.58
N VAL A 95 -6.30 0.83 11.94
CA VAL A 95 -6.06 -0.48 12.54
C VAL A 95 -4.56 -0.75 12.69
N PHE A 96 -3.75 -0.37 11.69
CA PHE A 96 -2.29 -0.49 11.77
C PHE A 96 -1.69 0.41 12.86
N ASP A 97 -2.18 1.62 13.01
CA ASP A 97 -1.73 2.55 14.05
C ASP A 97 -1.95 2.01 15.47
N ALA A 98 -3.02 1.25 15.65
CA ALA A 98 -3.36 0.62 16.93
C ALA A 98 -2.51 -0.63 17.25
N GLN A 99 -1.69 -1.12 16.30
CA GLN A 99 -0.80 -2.26 16.55
C GLN A 99 0.33 -1.90 17.51
N ASP A 100 0.89 -2.93 18.15
CA ASP A 100 2.08 -2.78 18.99
C ASP A 100 3.32 -2.33 18.19
N ALA A 101 4.31 -1.80 18.91
CA ALA A 101 5.52 -1.27 18.30
C ALA A 101 6.34 -2.34 17.56
N GLY A 102 6.33 -3.58 18.06
CA GLY A 102 7.04 -4.71 17.45
C GLY A 102 6.50 -5.01 16.05
N TYR A 103 5.18 -5.12 15.91
CA TYR A 103 4.56 -5.35 14.62
C TYR A 103 4.77 -4.18 13.64
N LYS A 104 4.62 -2.95 14.12
CA LYS A 104 4.90 -1.78 13.27
C LYS A 104 6.34 -1.77 12.77
N GLN A 105 7.29 -2.16 13.61
CA GLN A 105 8.70 -2.29 13.24
C GLN A 105 8.95 -3.47 12.28
N GLU A 106 8.21 -4.57 12.40
CA GLU A 106 8.28 -5.69 11.45
C GLU A 106 7.83 -5.26 10.05
N VAL A 107 6.71 -4.53 9.95
CA VAL A 107 6.13 -4.11 8.68
C VAL A 107 6.88 -2.93 8.06
N LEU A 108 7.16 -1.89 8.86
CA LEU A 108 7.83 -0.64 8.47
C LEU A 108 9.06 -0.39 9.36
N PRO A 109 10.16 -1.11 9.17
CA PRO A 109 11.37 -0.98 9.97
C PRO A 109 11.93 0.44 9.91
N LEU A 110 12.21 1.05 11.07
CA LEU A 110 12.64 2.45 11.20
C LEU A 110 13.98 2.75 10.51
N GLN A 111 14.85 1.76 10.40
CA GLN A 111 16.15 1.89 9.73
C GLN A 111 16.03 2.04 8.22
N VAL A 112 14.89 1.67 7.61
CA VAL A 112 14.63 1.85 6.19
C VAL A 112 13.85 3.15 5.98
N SER A 113 14.57 4.23 5.68
CA SER A 113 13.99 5.56 5.42
C SER A 113 13.52 5.76 3.97
N ALA A 114 14.09 5.02 3.02
CA ALA A 114 13.64 5.05 1.63
C ALA A 114 12.27 4.37 1.51
N ARG A 115 11.21 5.18 1.47
CA ARG A 115 9.83 4.73 1.38
C ARG A 115 9.06 5.53 0.35
N ILE A 116 8.23 4.86 -0.42
CA ILE A 116 7.33 5.49 -1.39
C ILE A 116 5.91 5.05 -1.06
N ALA A 117 5.03 6.00 -0.77
CA ALA A 117 3.60 5.75 -0.66
C ALA A 117 2.91 6.01 -2.00
N ILE A 118 1.95 5.17 -2.36
CA ILE A 118 1.25 5.22 -3.64
C ILE A 118 -0.25 5.09 -3.35
N GLU A 119 -0.99 6.19 -3.47
CA GLU A 119 -2.45 6.21 -3.30
C GLU A 119 -3.06 7.39 -4.04
N ALA A 120 -4.14 7.16 -4.78
CA ALA A 120 -4.95 8.16 -5.45
C ALA A 120 -5.81 8.96 -4.44
N SER A 121 -5.17 9.49 -3.40
CA SER A 121 -5.73 10.38 -2.40
C SER A 121 -4.75 11.51 -2.05
N HIS A 122 -5.13 12.41 -1.14
CA HIS A 122 -4.29 13.56 -0.78
C HIS A 122 -2.94 13.12 -0.22
N ALA A 123 -1.85 13.61 -0.82
CA ALA A 123 -0.48 13.16 -0.53
C ALA A 123 -0.08 13.36 0.94
N ASP A 124 -0.49 14.47 1.57
CA ASP A 124 -0.04 14.85 2.92
C ASP A 124 -0.33 13.79 4.00
N PHE A 125 -1.36 12.98 3.79
CA PHE A 125 -1.73 11.93 4.73
C PHE A 125 -0.60 10.90 4.93
N TRP A 126 0.22 10.66 3.90
CA TRP A 126 1.22 9.60 3.88
C TRP A 126 2.54 9.95 4.54
N TYR A 127 2.81 11.24 4.83
CA TYR A 127 4.05 11.66 5.50
C TYR A 127 4.28 10.96 6.84
N LYS A 128 3.21 10.58 7.54
CA LYS A 128 3.29 9.80 8.79
C LYS A 128 4.01 8.46 8.62
N TYR A 129 3.90 7.83 7.45
CA TYR A 129 4.42 6.49 7.18
C TYR A 129 5.73 6.51 6.39
N VAL A 130 5.89 7.49 5.50
CA VAL A 130 7.10 7.60 4.68
C VAL A 130 8.19 8.44 5.38
N GLY A 131 7.81 9.35 6.27
CA GLY A 131 8.75 10.28 6.91
C GLY A 131 9.19 11.40 5.99
N LEU A 132 10.14 12.23 6.44
CA LEU A 132 10.61 13.40 5.70
C LEU A 132 11.48 13.07 4.49
N GLU A 133 12.15 11.92 4.51
CA GLU A 133 13.02 11.43 3.42
C GLU A 133 12.24 10.64 2.36
N GLY A 134 11.02 10.20 2.70
CA GLY A 134 10.20 9.41 1.79
C GLY A 134 9.57 10.22 0.67
N ARG A 135 8.99 9.52 -0.30
CA ARG A 135 8.29 10.10 -1.45
C ARG A 135 6.84 9.65 -1.46
N ILE A 136 6.00 10.43 -2.10
CA ILE A 136 4.57 10.15 -2.19
C ILE A 136 4.12 10.36 -3.64
N ILE A 137 3.55 9.32 -4.24
CA ILE A 137 2.79 9.41 -5.49
C ILE A 137 1.33 9.49 -5.08
N GLY A 138 0.79 10.70 -5.06
CA GLY A 138 -0.53 11.01 -4.56
C GLY A 138 -1.14 12.22 -5.26
N MET A 139 -2.34 12.60 -4.85
CA MET A 139 -3.07 13.73 -5.40
C MET A 139 -2.73 15.03 -4.67
N THR A 140 -2.55 16.09 -5.41
CA THR A 140 -2.41 17.48 -4.90
C THR A 140 -3.48 18.41 -5.43
N THR A 141 -4.33 17.89 -6.32
CA THR A 141 -5.45 18.60 -6.96
C THR A 141 -6.74 17.83 -6.77
N PHE A 142 -7.87 18.38 -7.22
CA PHE A 142 -9.11 17.62 -7.35
C PHE A 142 -8.96 16.50 -8.37
N GLY A 143 -9.70 15.41 -8.16
CA GLY A 143 -9.81 14.32 -9.14
C GLY A 143 -10.69 14.72 -10.33
N GLU A 144 -10.61 13.92 -11.37
CA GLU A 144 -11.37 14.09 -12.60
C GLU A 144 -12.31 12.90 -12.84
N SER A 145 -13.20 13.02 -13.83
CA SER A 145 -14.14 11.96 -14.18
C SER A 145 -13.81 11.40 -15.57
N ALA A 146 -13.12 10.27 -15.59
CA ALA A 146 -12.75 9.54 -16.80
C ALA A 146 -12.57 8.05 -16.49
N PRO A 147 -12.32 7.17 -17.48
CA PRO A 147 -11.91 5.79 -17.24
C PRO A 147 -10.64 5.72 -16.41
N ALA A 148 -10.59 4.77 -15.45
CA ALA A 148 -9.46 4.66 -14.52
C ALA A 148 -8.07 4.61 -15.17
N PRO A 149 -7.83 3.90 -16.30
CA PRO A 149 -6.51 3.91 -16.94
C PRO A 149 -6.05 5.30 -17.39
N ALA A 150 -6.97 6.10 -17.94
CA ALA A 150 -6.65 7.45 -18.39
C ALA A 150 -6.33 8.38 -17.20
N LEU A 151 -7.10 8.25 -16.09
CA LEU A 151 -6.82 9.02 -14.87
C LEU A 151 -5.50 8.62 -14.20
N PHE A 152 -5.19 7.32 -14.20
CA PHE A 152 -3.94 6.83 -13.66
C PHE A 152 -2.74 7.38 -14.43
N GLU A 153 -2.81 7.41 -15.76
CA GLU A 153 -1.79 8.00 -16.62
C GLU A 153 -1.68 9.52 -16.37
N GLU A 154 -2.80 10.25 -16.39
CA GLU A 154 -2.84 11.71 -16.19
C GLU A 154 -2.26 12.14 -14.84
N PHE A 155 -2.56 11.43 -13.77
CA PHE A 155 -2.10 11.75 -12.43
C PHE A 155 -0.79 11.05 -12.02
N GLY A 156 -0.15 10.34 -12.95
CA GLY A 156 1.14 9.71 -12.71
C GLY A 156 1.11 8.44 -11.85
N PHE A 157 -0.05 7.79 -11.71
CA PHE A 157 -0.13 6.48 -11.08
C PHE A 157 0.29 5.37 -12.06
N THR A 158 1.57 5.37 -12.40
CA THR A 158 2.16 4.44 -13.36
C THR A 158 3.37 3.73 -12.77
N VAL A 159 3.69 2.55 -13.31
CA VAL A 159 4.89 1.81 -12.90
C VAL A 159 6.15 2.62 -13.18
N GLU A 160 6.20 3.28 -14.33
CA GLU A 160 7.33 4.11 -14.76
C GLU A 160 7.62 5.21 -13.74
N ASN A 161 6.59 5.95 -13.28
CA ASN A 161 6.77 6.99 -12.28
C ASN A 161 7.23 6.42 -10.92
N ILE A 162 6.79 5.21 -10.55
CA ILE A 162 7.29 4.54 -9.33
C ILE A 162 8.78 4.22 -9.49
N LEU A 163 9.20 3.70 -10.65
CA LEU A 163 10.61 3.38 -10.93
C LEU A 163 11.49 4.62 -10.93
N GLU A 164 11.04 5.71 -11.56
CA GLU A 164 11.74 7.02 -11.55
C GLU A 164 11.85 7.59 -10.13
N THR A 165 10.79 7.49 -9.34
CA THR A 165 10.77 7.95 -7.94
C THR A 165 11.69 7.10 -7.05
N ALA A 166 11.93 5.84 -7.41
CA ALA A 166 12.77 4.90 -6.68
C ALA A 166 14.27 4.99 -7.05
N ALA A 167 14.62 5.70 -8.12
CA ALA A 167 15.99 5.88 -8.58
C ALA A 167 16.76 6.84 -7.66
#